data_1f7086fb0dfd7b0865c929aca885048b
#
_entry.id   1f7086fb0dfd7b0865c929aca885048b
#
_cell.length_a   1.000
_cell.length_b   1.000
_cell.length_c   1.000
_cell.angle_alpha   90.00
_cell.angle_beta   90.00
_cell.angle_gamma   90.00
#
_symmetry.space_group_name_H-M   'P 1'
#
loop_
_entity.id
_entity.type
_entity.pdbx_description
1 polymer ?
#
loop_
_entity_poly.entity_id
_entity_poly.type
_entity_poly.pdbx_seq_one_letter_code
_entity_poly.pdbx_strand_id
1 'polypeptide(L)'
;MTSGARTELPGCSLCMGNQARVLAGATVVSTSTRNFPNRLGDGANVYLASAELSAIASIIGKLPTPEEYLKYMNEINPFSNEIYKYLNFDEIPTYVASANSADIPTINIVNPT
;
A
#
# COMPACT_ATOMS: atom_id res chain seq x y z
N MET A 1 -5.44 -16.00 -8.46
CA MET A 1 -5.89 -14.65 -8.87
C MET A 1 -6.24 -14.61 -10.34
N THR A 2 -7.38 -14.04 -10.67
CA THR A 2 -7.89 -13.97 -12.05
C THR A 2 -7.11 -12.97 -12.93
N SER A 3 -6.38 -12.02 -12.32
CA SER A 3 -5.59 -11.01 -13.03
C SER A 3 -4.26 -11.53 -13.60
N GLY A 4 -3.86 -12.75 -13.26
CA GLY A 4 -2.57 -13.30 -13.67
C GLY A 4 -1.36 -12.76 -12.89
N ALA A 5 -1.59 -11.96 -11.87
CA ALA A 5 -0.50 -11.44 -11.03
C ALA A 5 0.15 -12.56 -10.21
N ARG A 6 1.48 -12.54 -10.13
CA ARG A 6 2.23 -13.41 -9.23
C ARG A 6 1.96 -13.01 -7.78
N THR A 7 1.73 -13.99 -6.93
CA THR A 7 1.53 -13.77 -5.50
C THR A 7 2.68 -14.34 -4.70
N GLU A 8 3.06 -13.64 -3.65
CA GLU A 8 4.10 -14.04 -2.71
C GLU A 8 3.55 -14.02 -1.29
N LEU A 9 4.14 -14.79 -0.41
CA LEU A 9 3.79 -14.74 1.01
C LEU A 9 4.19 -13.38 1.59
N PRO A 10 3.28 -12.69 2.27
CA PRO A 10 3.62 -11.41 2.88
C PRO A 10 4.61 -11.60 4.02
N GLY A 11 5.48 -10.61 4.20
CA GLY A 11 6.46 -10.62 5.29
C GLY A 11 7.60 -9.65 5.08
N CYS A 12 8.46 -9.57 6.09
CA CYS A 12 9.62 -8.67 6.10
C CYS A 12 10.63 -9.00 5.00
N SER A 13 10.70 -10.24 4.54
CA SER A 13 11.60 -10.63 3.44
C SER A 13 11.31 -9.87 2.15
N LEU A 14 10.05 -9.62 1.83
CA LEU A 14 9.66 -8.81 0.67
C LEU A 14 10.11 -7.36 0.85
N CYS A 15 9.85 -6.80 2.02
CA CYS A 15 10.18 -5.41 2.33
C CYS A 15 11.70 -5.16 2.32
N MET A 16 12.48 -6.13 2.80
CA MET A 16 13.94 -6.05 2.86
C MET A 16 14.63 -6.43 1.54
N GLY A 17 13.88 -6.85 0.53
CA GLY A 17 14.44 -7.23 -0.76
C GLY A 17 15.12 -8.60 -0.80
N ASN A 18 14.75 -9.49 0.11
CA ASN A 18 15.30 -10.85 0.17
C ASN A 18 14.44 -11.88 -0.57
N GLN A 19 13.31 -11.47 -1.10
CA GLN A 19 12.33 -12.33 -1.77
C GLN A 19 11.76 -11.60 -2.98
N ALA A 20 11.37 -12.35 -4.02
CA ALA A 20 10.75 -11.81 -5.22
C ALA A 20 11.60 -10.72 -5.90
N ARG A 21 12.91 -10.93 -5.97
CA ARG A 21 13.83 -9.97 -6.58
C ARG A 21 13.59 -9.87 -8.09
N VAL A 22 13.79 -8.67 -8.61
CA VAL A 22 13.68 -8.38 -10.04
C VAL A 22 15.03 -8.52 -10.75
N LEU A 23 15.01 -8.53 -12.07
CA LEU A 23 16.22 -8.58 -12.88
C LEU A 23 17.07 -7.32 -12.70
N ALA A 24 18.37 -7.45 -12.90
CA ALA A 24 19.30 -6.31 -12.84
C ALA A 24 18.86 -5.20 -13.79
N GLY A 25 18.89 -3.96 -13.31
CA GLY A 25 18.50 -2.79 -14.09
C GLY A 25 17.00 -2.63 -14.35
N ALA A 26 16.16 -3.47 -13.80
CA ALA A 26 14.71 -3.38 -13.99
C ALA A 26 14.13 -2.10 -13.37
N THR A 27 13.05 -1.61 -13.96
CA THR A 27 12.27 -0.49 -13.41
C THR A 27 11.10 -1.04 -12.62
N VAL A 28 10.94 -0.58 -11.38
CA VAL A 28 9.94 -1.10 -10.44
C VAL A 28 9.16 0.05 -9.83
N VAL A 29 7.84 -0.11 -9.76
CA VAL A 29 6.97 0.74 -8.94
C VAL A 29 6.63 -0.02 -7.66
N SER A 30 6.89 0.57 -6.51
CA SER A 30 6.77 -0.10 -5.22
C SER A 30 5.92 0.72 -4.24
N THR A 31 5.08 0.04 -3.49
CA THR A 31 4.31 0.65 -2.40
C THR A 31 5.04 0.59 -1.05
N SER A 32 6.26 0.06 -1.02
CA SER A 32 7.05 -0.02 0.20
C SER A 32 7.46 1.37 0.69
N THR A 33 7.59 1.52 1.99
CA THR A 33 8.14 2.73 2.60
C THR A 33 9.66 2.74 2.64
N ARG A 34 10.30 1.63 2.31
CA ARG A 34 11.76 1.47 2.31
C ARG A 34 12.30 1.55 0.89
N ASN A 35 13.41 2.27 0.75
CA ASN A 35 14.13 2.31 -0.52
C ASN A 35 15.62 2.52 -0.24
N PHE A 36 16.42 1.55 -0.62
CA PHE A 36 17.89 1.62 -0.54
C PHE A 36 18.48 0.96 -1.79
N PRO A 37 19.76 1.27 -2.13
CA PRO A 37 20.37 0.73 -3.34
C PRO A 37 20.26 -0.80 -3.42
N ASN A 38 19.90 -1.30 -4.59
CA ASN A 38 19.78 -2.73 -4.90
C ASN A 38 18.77 -3.51 -4.04
N ARG A 39 17.84 -2.82 -3.38
CA ARG A 39 16.85 -3.48 -2.51
C ARG A 39 16.06 -4.56 -3.22
N LEU A 40 15.56 -4.28 -4.41
CA LEU A 40 14.71 -5.21 -5.18
C LEU A 40 15.46 -5.94 -6.29
N GLY A 41 16.63 -5.46 -6.68
CA GLY A 41 17.47 -6.06 -7.71
C GLY A 41 18.69 -5.20 -7.95
N ASP A 42 19.76 -5.78 -8.51
CA ASP A 42 21.00 -5.08 -8.78
C ASP A 42 20.79 -3.96 -9.80
N GLY A 43 21.05 -2.72 -9.39
CA GLY A 43 20.86 -1.55 -10.25
C GLY A 43 19.42 -1.28 -10.64
N ALA A 44 18.45 -1.84 -9.93
CA ALA A 44 17.03 -1.59 -10.20
C ALA A 44 16.65 -0.14 -9.92
N ASN A 45 15.86 0.43 -10.82
CA ASN A 45 15.29 1.77 -10.68
C ASN A 45 13.94 1.64 -9.96
N VAL A 46 13.88 2.02 -8.70
CA VAL A 46 12.69 1.87 -7.87
C VAL A 46 12.01 3.21 -7.66
N TYR A 47 10.71 3.27 -7.99
CA TYR A 47 9.84 4.41 -7.76
C TYR A 47 8.84 4.07 -6.67
N LEU A 48 8.84 4.83 -5.59
CA LEU A 48 7.86 4.66 -4.51
C LEU A 48 6.55 5.34 -4.89
N ALA A 49 5.46 4.66 -4.71
CA ALA A 49 4.15 5.12 -5.13
C ALA A 49 3.03 4.63 -4.20
N SER A 50 1.87 5.26 -4.31
CA SER A 50 0.66 4.79 -3.64
C SER A 50 0.17 3.47 -4.23
N ALA A 51 -0.73 2.79 -3.52
CA ALA A 51 -1.36 1.58 -4.00
C ALA A 51 -2.16 1.82 -5.29
N GLU A 52 -2.88 2.94 -5.34
CA GLU A 52 -3.68 3.34 -6.52
C GLU A 52 -2.80 3.57 -7.74
N LEU A 53 -1.71 4.33 -7.59
CA LEU A 53 -0.79 4.60 -8.69
C LEU A 53 -0.11 3.32 -9.17
N SER A 54 0.28 2.44 -8.25
CA SER A 54 0.88 1.14 -8.58
C SER A 54 -0.09 0.24 -9.33
N ALA A 55 -1.36 0.23 -8.93
CA ALA A 55 -2.40 -0.53 -9.62
C ALA A 55 -2.61 -0.02 -11.06
N ILE A 56 -2.68 1.28 -11.24
CA ILE A 56 -2.81 1.91 -12.57
C ILE A 56 -1.59 1.59 -13.43
N ALA A 57 -0.39 1.72 -12.88
CA ALA A 57 0.85 1.40 -13.58
C ALA A 57 0.88 -0.08 -14.02
N SER A 58 0.33 -0.99 -13.22
CA SER A 58 0.25 -2.41 -13.58
C SER A 58 -0.68 -2.68 -14.75
N ILE A 59 -1.74 -1.89 -14.89
CA ILE A 59 -2.71 -2.01 -15.99
C ILE A 59 -2.11 -1.49 -17.29
N ILE A 60 -1.48 -0.31 -17.27
CA ILE A 60 -0.97 0.36 -18.46
C ILE A 60 0.49 0.01 -18.81
N GLY A 61 1.20 -0.66 -17.90
CA GLY A 61 2.58 -1.12 -18.12
C GLY A 61 3.65 -0.03 -18.06
N LYS A 62 3.31 1.15 -17.51
CA LYS A 62 4.22 2.29 -17.35
C LYS A 62 3.75 3.19 -16.21
N LEU A 63 4.59 4.13 -15.79
CA LEU A 63 4.13 5.19 -14.89
C LEU A 63 3.10 6.07 -15.61
N PRO A 64 1.93 6.29 -15.01
CA PRO A 64 0.89 7.11 -15.63
C PRO A 64 1.29 8.58 -15.63
N THR A 65 0.83 9.31 -16.65
CA THR A 65 0.82 10.77 -16.59
C THR A 65 -0.25 11.24 -15.60
N PRO A 66 -0.19 12.48 -15.09
CA PRO A 66 -1.25 13.01 -14.22
C PRO A 66 -2.66 12.89 -14.82
N GLU A 67 -2.79 13.09 -16.12
CA GLU A 67 -4.07 12.96 -16.83
C GLU A 67 -4.58 11.53 -16.85
N GLU A 68 -3.72 10.57 -17.16
CA GLU A 68 -4.05 9.13 -17.13
C GLU A 68 -4.43 8.69 -15.72
N TYR A 69 -3.68 9.15 -14.72
CA TYR A 69 -3.96 8.86 -13.31
C TYR A 69 -5.35 9.36 -12.90
N LEU A 70 -5.66 10.63 -13.19
CA LEU A 70 -6.95 11.21 -12.85
C LEU A 70 -8.11 10.54 -13.57
N LYS A 71 -7.91 10.11 -14.80
CA LYS A 71 -8.94 9.35 -15.54
C LYS A 71 -9.34 8.09 -14.80
N TYR A 72 -8.37 7.28 -14.35
CA TYR A 72 -8.63 6.06 -13.60
C TYR A 72 -9.20 6.34 -12.22
N MET A 73 -8.71 7.37 -11.53
CA MET A 73 -9.22 7.76 -10.22
C MET A 73 -10.66 8.24 -10.28
N ASN A 74 -11.06 8.91 -11.35
CA ASN A 74 -12.45 9.33 -11.56
C ASN A 74 -13.39 8.12 -11.72
N GLU A 75 -12.91 7.00 -12.22
CA GLU A 75 -13.67 5.75 -12.29
C GLU A 75 -13.80 5.09 -10.91
N ILE A 76 -12.82 5.27 -10.04
CA ILE A 76 -12.76 4.68 -8.69
C ILE A 76 -13.54 5.50 -7.67
N ASN A 77 -13.49 6.82 -7.74
CA ASN A 77 -14.07 7.73 -6.76
C ASN A 77 -15.56 7.49 -6.44
N PRO A 78 -16.43 7.16 -7.42
CA PRO A 78 -17.82 6.82 -7.11
C PRO A 78 -17.98 5.59 -6.19
N PHE A 79 -16.99 4.72 -6.15
CA PHE A 79 -16.98 3.48 -5.36
C PHE A 79 -16.07 3.58 -4.13
N SER A 80 -15.63 4.79 -3.76
CA SER A 80 -14.66 5.00 -2.68
C SER A 80 -15.12 4.39 -1.35
N ASN A 81 -16.40 4.48 -1.01
CA ASN A 81 -16.94 3.91 0.22
C ASN A 81 -16.82 2.38 0.27
N GLU A 82 -16.93 1.72 -0.87
CA GLU A 82 -16.76 0.26 -0.96
C GLU A 82 -15.28 -0.14 -0.96
N ILE A 83 -14.45 0.60 -1.71
CA ILE A 83 -13.03 0.30 -1.88
C ILE A 83 -12.25 0.55 -0.60
N TYR A 84 -12.54 1.66 0.08
CA TYR A 84 -11.84 2.06 1.32
C TYR A 84 -12.63 1.73 2.59
N LYS A 85 -13.58 0.85 2.49
CA LYS A 85 -14.45 0.43 3.60
C LYS A 85 -13.66 0.01 4.85
N TYR A 86 -12.53 -0.63 4.68
CA TYR A 86 -11.68 -1.07 5.78
C TYR A 86 -11.05 0.10 6.57
N LEU A 87 -11.10 1.32 6.05
CA LEU A 87 -10.63 2.53 6.75
C LEU A 87 -11.76 3.27 7.47
N ASN A 88 -13.01 2.87 7.24
CA ASN A 88 -14.18 3.53 7.79
C ASN A 88 -14.65 2.78 9.05
N PHE A 89 -13.84 2.81 10.09
CA PHE A 89 -14.11 2.07 11.33
C PHE A 89 -15.43 2.47 11.99
N ASP A 90 -15.86 3.73 11.83
CA ASP A 90 -17.11 4.23 12.37
C ASP A 90 -18.33 3.55 11.76
N GLU A 91 -18.22 2.99 10.57
CA GLU A 91 -19.27 2.29 9.84
C GLU A 91 -19.30 0.78 10.12
N ILE A 92 -18.37 0.27 10.95
CA ILE A 92 -18.31 -1.13 11.34
C ILE A 92 -18.97 -1.29 12.71
N PRO A 93 -20.21 -1.81 12.79
CA PRO A 93 -20.96 -1.86 14.05
C PRO A 93 -20.24 -2.63 15.16
N THR A 94 -19.56 -3.73 14.83
CA THR A 94 -18.81 -4.55 15.78
C THR A 94 -17.63 -3.80 16.37
N TYR A 95 -16.93 -3.02 15.55
CA TYR A 95 -15.82 -2.19 16.00
C TYR A 95 -16.29 -1.07 16.92
N VAL A 96 -17.35 -0.36 16.54
CA VAL A 96 -17.93 0.73 17.34
C VAL A 96 -18.41 0.19 18.70
N ALA A 97 -19.10 -0.95 18.73
CA ALA A 97 -19.53 -1.59 19.96
C ALA A 97 -18.35 -1.96 20.87
N SER A 98 -17.29 -2.54 20.31
CA SER A 98 -16.06 -2.87 21.03
C SER A 98 -15.36 -1.62 21.59
N ALA A 99 -15.25 -0.56 20.80
CA ALA A 99 -14.62 0.68 21.22
C ALA A 99 -15.39 1.36 22.36
N ASN A 100 -16.73 1.34 22.30
CA ASN A 100 -17.60 1.93 23.33
C ASN A 100 -17.61 1.14 24.63
N SER A 101 -17.37 -0.16 24.58
CA SER A 101 -17.35 -1.06 25.75
C SER A 101 -15.94 -1.26 26.33
N ALA A 102 -14.89 -0.79 25.66
CA ALA A 102 -13.52 -0.96 26.11
C ALA A 102 -13.21 0.00 27.29
N ASP A 103 -12.72 -0.57 28.40
CA ASP A 103 -12.12 0.21 29.46
C ASP A 103 -10.74 0.69 28.99
N ILE A 104 -10.63 1.99 28.73
CA ILE A 104 -9.36 2.59 28.37
C ILE A 104 -8.66 2.97 29.66
N PRO A 105 -7.53 2.32 30.04
CA PRO A 105 -6.81 2.69 31.24
C PRO A 105 -6.29 4.11 31.13
N THR A 106 -6.45 4.89 32.17
CA THR A 106 -5.89 6.24 32.24
C THR A 106 -4.38 6.14 32.34
N ILE A 107 -3.69 6.63 31.32
CA ILE A 107 -2.23 6.69 31.33
C ILE A 107 -1.82 8.05 31.93
N ASN A 108 -1.23 8.02 33.12
CA ASN A 108 -0.62 9.20 33.71
C ASN A 108 0.75 9.41 33.05
N ILE A 109 0.82 10.42 32.20
CA ILE A 109 2.11 10.83 31.63
C ILE A 109 2.80 11.70 32.67
N VAL A 110 3.83 11.17 33.30
CA VAL A 110 4.71 11.92 34.14
C VAL A 110 5.75 12.62 33.27
N ASN A 111 5.71 13.96 33.25
CA ASN A 111 6.73 14.72 32.54
C ASN A 111 8.09 14.46 33.20
N PRO A 112 9.10 13.99 32.45
CA PRO A 112 10.45 13.88 32.97
C PRO A 112 10.97 15.29 33.29
N THR A 113 11.30 15.50 34.53
CA THR A 113 11.97 16.73 34.97
C THR A 113 13.48 16.60 34.85
#